data_8538bff0babe31251571a68a500b8dd4
#
_entry.id   8538bff0babe31251571a68a500b8dd4
#
_cell.length_a   1.000
_cell.length_b   1.000
_cell.length_c   1.000
_cell.angle_alpha   90.00
_cell.angle_beta   90.00
_cell.angle_gamma   90.00
#
_symmetry.space_group_name_H-M   'P 1'
#
loop_
_entity.id
_entity.type
_entity.pdbx_description
1 polymer ?
#
loop_
_entity_poly.entity_id
_entity_poly.type
_entity_poly.pdbx_seq_one_letter_code
_entity_poly.pdbx_strand_id
1 'polypeptide(L)'
;MHTALTIAGSDSSGGAGVQADLKTMLANGVFGESVITALTAQNTMGVDAVMNVPADFIEAQMKAVFTDIYPDAVKIGMTSSVDTIEAIAAGLVKYKAKNIVLDPVMVATSGSRLLEENAANTLMEMLFPLADIITPNIPELEVISGRQIESTDDIIEASKAIYDKYGCPVLSKEIGRASCRERV
;
A
#
# COMPACT_ATOMS: atom_id res chain seq x y z
N MET A 1 -1.22 -16.68 -18.16
CA MET A 1 -1.62 -16.44 -16.74
C MET A 1 -1.17 -15.05 -16.43
N HIS A 2 -2.03 -14.23 -15.83
CA HIS A 2 -1.60 -12.89 -15.38
C HIS A 2 -0.77 -12.99 -14.12
N THR A 3 0.17 -12.07 -13.95
CA THR A 3 1.08 -11.98 -12.81
C THR A 3 0.87 -10.68 -12.05
N ALA A 4 0.99 -10.69 -10.73
CA ALA A 4 0.93 -9.49 -9.92
C ALA A 4 1.91 -9.56 -8.75
N LEU A 5 2.62 -8.47 -8.54
CA LEU A 5 3.55 -8.32 -7.43
C LEU A 5 2.90 -7.56 -6.27
N THR A 6 2.99 -8.11 -5.06
CA THR A 6 2.76 -7.31 -3.85
C THR A 6 4.07 -6.89 -3.22
N ILE A 7 4.20 -5.60 -2.90
CA ILE A 7 5.31 -5.02 -2.13
C ILE A 7 4.72 -4.56 -0.80
N ALA A 8 4.88 -5.35 0.26
CA ALA A 8 4.23 -5.07 1.54
C ALA A 8 4.90 -5.79 2.71
N GLY A 9 4.48 -5.46 3.93
CA GLY A 9 4.85 -6.19 5.13
C GLY A 9 4.20 -7.57 5.18
N SER A 10 4.83 -8.46 5.96
CA SER A 10 4.31 -9.80 6.26
C SER A 10 3.42 -9.73 7.49
N ASP A 11 2.27 -10.41 7.47
CA ASP A 11 1.42 -10.65 8.64
C ASP A 11 1.48 -12.13 9.04
N SER A 12 2.05 -12.42 10.21
CA SER A 12 2.21 -13.78 10.71
C SER A 12 0.87 -14.51 10.93
N SER A 13 -0.22 -13.78 11.17
CA SER A 13 -1.57 -14.37 11.28
C SER A 13 -2.22 -14.66 9.91
N GLY A 14 -1.68 -14.08 8.84
CA GLY A 14 -2.13 -14.31 7.47
C GLY A 14 -3.42 -13.59 7.07
N GLY A 15 -3.89 -12.63 7.87
CA GLY A 15 -5.11 -11.86 7.61
C GLY A 15 -4.89 -10.56 6.85
N ALA A 16 -3.64 -10.10 6.76
CA ALA A 16 -3.24 -8.88 6.09
C ALA A 16 -1.91 -9.08 5.32
N GLY A 17 -1.30 -7.98 4.85
CA GLY A 17 0.00 -7.97 4.22
C GLY A 17 0.14 -8.90 3.02
N VAL A 18 1.38 -9.32 2.73
CA VAL A 18 1.65 -10.19 1.57
C VAL A 18 0.86 -11.50 1.61
N GLN A 19 0.54 -12.03 2.78
CA GLN A 19 -0.22 -13.28 2.90
C GLN A 19 -1.67 -13.11 2.42
N ALA A 20 -2.33 -12.03 2.78
CA ALA A 20 -3.68 -11.73 2.30
C ALA A 20 -3.69 -11.42 0.80
N ASP A 21 -2.71 -10.65 0.34
CA ASP A 21 -2.56 -10.29 -1.06
C ASP A 21 -2.37 -11.53 -1.94
N LEU A 22 -1.44 -12.44 -1.59
CA LEU A 22 -1.18 -13.66 -2.34
C LEU A 22 -2.40 -14.61 -2.37
N LYS A 23 -3.12 -14.74 -1.24
CA LYS A 23 -4.38 -15.51 -1.20
C LYS A 23 -5.44 -14.91 -2.13
N THR A 24 -5.55 -13.58 -2.15
CA THR A 24 -6.50 -12.87 -3.00
C THR A 24 -6.14 -13.02 -4.47
N MET A 25 -4.88 -12.85 -4.83
CA MET A 25 -4.38 -13.06 -6.19
C MET A 25 -4.66 -14.50 -6.66
N LEU A 26 -4.34 -15.49 -5.84
CA LEU A 26 -4.60 -16.90 -6.16
C LEU A 26 -6.10 -17.17 -6.35
N ALA A 27 -6.95 -16.65 -5.48
CA ALA A 27 -8.41 -16.81 -5.58
C ALA A 27 -8.99 -16.19 -6.86
N ASN A 28 -8.31 -15.21 -7.44
CA ASN A 28 -8.69 -14.57 -8.70
C ASN A 28 -7.94 -15.14 -9.93
N GLY A 29 -7.21 -16.24 -9.79
CA GLY A 29 -6.50 -16.89 -10.90
C GLY A 29 -5.25 -16.12 -11.38
N VAL A 30 -4.69 -15.28 -10.52
CA VAL A 30 -3.48 -14.49 -10.78
C VAL A 30 -2.29 -15.14 -10.08
N PHE A 31 -1.15 -15.26 -10.76
CA PHE A 31 0.08 -15.68 -10.15
C PHE A 31 0.65 -14.53 -9.30
N GLY A 32 0.68 -14.74 -7.98
CA GLY A 32 1.13 -13.74 -7.02
C GLY A 32 2.63 -13.87 -6.71
N GLU A 33 3.32 -12.75 -6.80
CA GLU A 33 4.71 -12.57 -6.42
C GLU A 33 4.81 -11.64 -5.20
N SER A 34 5.92 -11.66 -4.48
CA SER A 34 6.06 -10.79 -3.31
C SER A 34 7.46 -10.22 -3.11
N VAL A 35 7.50 -8.95 -2.70
CA VAL A 35 8.64 -8.26 -2.09
C VAL A 35 8.23 -7.89 -0.67
N ILE A 36 8.96 -8.39 0.32
CA ILE A 36 8.65 -8.17 1.74
C ILE A 36 9.40 -6.95 2.24
N THR A 37 8.66 -5.97 2.77
CA THR A 37 9.21 -4.72 3.32
C THR A 37 9.51 -4.80 4.81
N ALA A 38 8.74 -5.60 5.54
CA ALA A 38 8.93 -5.84 6.97
C ALA A 38 8.33 -7.18 7.36
N LEU A 39 8.86 -7.79 8.41
CA LEU A 39 8.23 -8.91 9.10
C LEU A 39 7.52 -8.37 10.33
N THR A 40 6.31 -8.87 10.61
CA THR A 40 5.60 -8.54 11.84
C THR A 40 5.36 -9.78 12.70
N ALA A 41 5.47 -9.62 14.01
CA ALA A 41 4.88 -10.53 14.98
C ALA A 41 3.46 -10.01 15.26
N GLN A 42 2.49 -10.51 14.50
CA GLN A 42 1.13 -9.99 14.45
C GLN A 42 0.11 -11.10 14.60
N ASN A 43 -1.00 -10.79 15.26
CA ASN A 43 -2.18 -11.63 15.37
C ASN A 43 -3.46 -10.78 15.27
N THR A 44 -4.63 -11.37 15.49
CA THR A 44 -5.93 -10.66 15.39
C THR A 44 -6.14 -9.59 16.48
N MET A 45 -5.30 -9.56 17.51
CA MET A 45 -5.38 -8.61 18.61
C MET A 45 -4.46 -7.41 18.42
N GLY A 46 -3.36 -7.55 17.65
CA GLY A 46 -2.41 -6.47 17.45
C GLY A 46 -1.09 -6.87 16.80
N VAL A 47 -0.18 -5.91 16.79
CA VAL A 47 1.20 -6.05 16.30
C VAL A 47 2.14 -5.91 17.49
N ASP A 48 2.81 -7.00 17.86
CA ASP A 48 3.73 -7.03 19.01
C ASP A 48 5.13 -6.54 18.64
N ALA A 49 5.58 -6.82 17.41
CA ALA A 49 6.90 -6.41 16.93
C ALA A 49 6.93 -6.25 15.41
N VAL A 50 7.82 -5.37 14.94
CA VAL A 50 8.10 -5.16 13.52
C VAL A 50 9.61 -5.22 13.30
N MET A 51 10.04 -5.97 12.29
CA MET A 51 11.42 -6.02 11.83
C MET A 51 11.46 -5.56 10.37
N ASN A 52 12.00 -4.37 10.13
CA ASN A 52 12.15 -3.85 8.78
C ASN A 52 13.16 -4.66 7.98
N VAL A 53 12.86 -4.89 6.71
CA VAL A 53 13.81 -5.46 5.76
C VAL A 53 14.72 -4.32 5.28
N PRO A 54 16.06 -4.49 5.28
CA PRO A 54 16.99 -3.48 4.79
C PRO A 54 16.72 -3.09 3.32
N ALA A 55 16.93 -1.82 2.99
CA ALA A 55 16.65 -1.26 1.66
C ALA A 55 17.38 -2.00 0.52
N ASP A 56 18.64 -2.35 0.73
CA ASP A 56 19.45 -3.12 -0.23
C ASP A 56 18.87 -4.53 -0.48
N PHE A 57 18.25 -5.13 0.53
CA PHE A 57 17.59 -6.42 0.36
C PHE A 57 16.22 -6.28 -0.33
N ILE A 58 15.49 -5.17 -0.11
CA ILE A 58 14.28 -4.84 -0.89
C ILE A 58 14.65 -4.69 -2.37
N GLU A 59 15.72 -3.96 -2.69
CA GLU A 59 16.23 -3.84 -4.06
C GLU A 59 16.59 -5.21 -4.67
N ALA A 60 17.24 -6.08 -3.89
CA ALA A 60 17.59 -7.43 -4.33
C ALA A 60 16.35 -8.28 -4.64
N GLN A 61 15.31 -8.22 -3.80
CA GLN A 61 14.03 -8.89 -4.04
C GLN A 61 13.35 -8.34 -5.33
N MET A 62 13.27 -7.01 -5.47
CA MET A 62 12.71 -6.39 -6.68
C MET A 62 13.48 -6.82 -7.93
N LYS A 63 14.83 -6.83 -7.88
CA LYS A 63 15.64 -7.33 -8.99
C LYS A 63 15.27 -8.78 -9.33
N ALA A 64 15.19 -9.66 -8.35
CA ALA A 64 14.89 -11.06 -8.58
C ALA A 64 13.56 -11.26 -9.31
N VAL A 65 12.50 -10.56 -8.87
CA VAL A 65 11.18 -10.62 -9.50
C VAL A 65 11.20 -10.00 -10.91
N PHE A 66 11.58 -8.73 -11.03
CA PHE A 66 11.48 -8.01 -12.32
C PHE A 66 12.39 -8.53 -13.42
N THR A 67 13.44 -9.30 -13.10
CA THR A 67 14.35 -9.87 -14.11
C THR A 67 14.03 -11.31 -14.51
N ASP A 68 13.03 -11.93 -13.88
CA ASP A 68 12.58 -13.29 -14.18
C ASP A 68 11.13 -13.27 -14.64
N ILE A 69 10.16 -13.24 -13.72
CA ILE A 69 8.73 -13.16 -14.04
C ILE A 69 8.29 -11.70 -13.88
N TYR A 70 8.30 -10.95 -14.97
CA TYR A 70 7.93 -9.53 -14.92
C TYR A 70 6.43 -9.35 -14.62
N PRO A 71 6.05 -8.66 -13.52
CA PRO A 71 4.66 -8.54 -13.12
C PRO A 71 3.84 -7.64 -14.06
N ASP A 72 2.62 -8.06 -14.39
CA ASP A 72 1.65 -7.27 -15.15
C ASP A 72 1.11 -6.08 -14.34
N ALA A 73 1.07 -6.21 -13.02
CA ALA A 73 0.62 -5.17 -12.08
C ALA A 73 1.38 -5.23 -10.76
N VAL A 74 1.44 -4.11 -10.06
CA VAL A 74 2.09 -4.00 -8.75
C VAL A 74 1.11 -3.42 -7.73
N LYS A 75 0.96 -4.10 -6.59
CA LYS A 75 0.28 -3.53 -5.41
C LYS A 75 1.32 -3.17 -4.37
N ILE A 76 1.25 -1.97 -3.83
CA ILE A 76 2.10 -1.52 -2.73
C ILE A 76 1.23 -1.37 -1.48
N GLY A 77 1.68 -1.94 -0.37
CA GLY A 77 1.03 -1.80 0.94
C GLY A 77 1.95 -1.13 1.96
N MET A 78 2.18 -1.78 3.11
CA MET A 78 3.03 -1.24 4.18
C MET A 78 4.46 -1.00 3.71
N THR A 79 4.93 0.25 3.82
CA THR A 79 6.29 0.69 3.42
C THR A 79 7.22 1.01 4.59
N SER A 80 6.69 1.14 5.80
CA SER A 80 7.34 1.35 7.10
C SER A 80 8.26 2.57 7.25
N SER A 81 9.31 2.74 6.46
CA SER A 81 10.35 3.76 6.64
C SER A 81 10.68 4.55 5.35
N VAL A 82 11.38 5.66 5.50
CA VAL A 82 11.88 6.48 4.37
C VAL A 82 12.75 5.64 3.43
N ASP A 83 13.74 4.93 3.97
CA ASP A 83 14.67 4.12 3.15
C ASP A 83 13.94 3.06 2.33
N THR A 84 12.89 2.45 2.92
CA THR A 84 12.03 1.49 2.22
C THR A 84 11.29 2.15 1.06
N ILE A 85 10.72 3.34 1.27
CA ILE A 85 10.00 4.10 0.25
C ILE A 85 10.93 4.47 -0.91
N GLU A 86 12.13 4.96 -0.60
CA GLU A 86 13.13 5.33 -1.59
C GLU A 86 13.58 4.14 -2.43
N ALA A 87 13.86 3.00 -1.81
CA ALA A 87 14.23 1.76 -2.49
C ALA A 87 13.11 1.27 -3.44
N ILE A 88 11.86 1.30 -2.97
CA ILE A 88 10.69 0.92 -3.79
C ILE A 88 10.55 1.87 -4.98
N ALA A 89 10.55 3.19 -4.75
CA ALA A 89 10.41 4.18 -5.82
C ALA A 89 11.50 4.04 -6.89
N ALA A 90 12.75 3.91 -6.45
CA ALA A 90 13.89 3.68 -7.35
C ALA A 90 13.72 2.40 -8.17
N GLY A 91 13.27 1.31 -7.54
CA GLY A 91 13.01 0.04 -8.21
C GLY A 91 11.89 0.13 -9.25
N LEU A 92 10.75 0.76 -8.89
CA LEU A 92 9.62 0.94 -9.81
C LEU A 92 10.03 1.72 -11.08
N VAL A 93 10.79 2.81 -10.91
CA VAL A 93 11.32 3.61 -12.03
C VAL A 93 12.32 2.80 -12.86
N LYS A 94 13.28 2.15 -12.21
CA LYS A 94 14.34 1.35 -12.86
C LYS A 94 13.79 0.25 -13.75
N TYR A 95 12.78 -0.47 -13.25
CA TYR A 95 12.18 -1.59 -13.97
C TYR A 95 10.96 -1.19 -14.81
N LYS A 96 10.58 0.10 -14.81
CA LYS A 96 9.44 0.62 -15.56
C LYS A 96 8.14 -0.12 -15.21
N ALA A 97 7.90 -0.31 -13.91
CA ALA A 97 6.70 -0.96 -13.42
C ALA A 97 5.42 -0.26 -13.92
N LYS A 98 4.36 -1.01 -14.07
CA LYS A 98 3.08 -0.54 -14.61
C LYS A 98 1.92 -1.04 -13.76
N ASN A 99 0.77 -0.41 -13.93
CA ASN A 99 -0.47 -0.78 -13.25
C ASN A 99 -0.27 -0.83 -11.72
N ILE A 100 0.22 0.28 -11.18
CA ILE A 100 0.63 0.41 -9.78
C ILE A 100 -0.57 0.86 -8.94
N VAL A 101 -0.98 0.02 -8.01
CA VAL A 101 -1.99 0.30 -6.99
C VAL A 101 -1.29 0.53 -5.65
N LEU A 102 -1.41 1.71 -5.09
CA LEU A 102 -0.81 2.04 -3.80
C LEU A 102 -1.88 2.13 -2.70
N ASP A 103 -1.81 1.24 -1.74
CA ASP A 103 -2.56 1.33 -0.49
C ASP A 103 -1.69 2.07 0.55
N PRO A 104 -2.01 3.33 0.90
CA PRO A 104 -1.15 4.16 1.74
C PRO A 104 -1.30 3.79 3.22
N VAL A 105 -0.92 2.57 3.59
CA VAL A 105 -1.08 2.02 4.94
C VAL A 105 -0.24 2.81 5.95
N MET A 106 -0.90 3.53 6.85
CA MET A 106 -0.25 4.34 7.89
C MET A 106 -0.39 3.72 9.29
N VAL A 107 -1.54 3.10 9.54
CA VAL A 107 -1.90 2.53 10.85
C VAL A 107 -2.54 1.16 10.65
N ALA A 108 -2.16 0.18 11.47
CA ALA A 108 -2.84 -1.12 11.49
C ALA A 108 -4.29 -0.97 11.97
N THR A 109 -5.16 -1.91 11.61
CA THR A 109 -6.55 -1.98 12.10
C THR A 109 -6.62 -2.01 13.63
N SER A 110 -5.59 -2.56 14.28
CA SER A 110 -5.44 -2.56 15.75
C SER A 110 -5.05 -1.21 16.35
N GLY A 111 -4.79 -0.18 15.54
CA GLY A 111 -4.30 1.14 15.97
C GLY A 111 -2.78 1.26 16.08
N SER A 112 -2.03 0.19 15.83
CA SER A 112 -0.55 0.25 15.83
C SER A 112 -0.05 1.04 14.64
N ARG A 113 0.84 1.99 14.87
CA ARG A 113 1.47 2.79 13.81
C ARG A 113 2.41 1.91 12.98
N LEU A 114 2.24 1.90 11.67
CA LEU A 114 3.01 1.08 10.74
C LEU A 114 3.97 1.91 9.86
N LEU A 115 3.76 3.22 9.82
CA LEU A 115 4.58 4.17 9.09
C LEU A 115 5.29 5.10 10.07
N GLU A 116 6.58 5.32 9.88
CA GLU A 116 7.36 6.30 10.66
C GLU A 116 6.83 7.72 10.45
N GLU A 117 7.03 8.60 11.44
CA GLU A 117 6.43 9.93 11.45
C GLU A 117 6.85 10.82 10.27
N ASN A 118 8.11 10.69 9.87
CA ASN A 118 8.71 11.42 8.77
C ASN A 118 8.48 10.79 7.40
N ALA A 119 7.99 9.54 7.35
CA ALA A 119 7.87 8.78 6.12
C ALA A 119 6.58 9.11 5.32
N ALA A 120 5.56 9.70 5.95
CA ALA A 120 4.31 10.02 5.28
C ALA A 120 4.49 11.03 4.13
N ASN A 121 5.27 12.07 4.33
CA ASN A 121 5.57 13.04 3.27
C ASN A 121 6.38 12.41 2.14
N THR A 122 7.40 11.61 2.48
CA THR A 122 8.21 10.89 1.49
C THR A 122 7.35 9.94 0.64
N LEU A 123 6.41 9.23 1.28
CA LEU A 123 5.47 8.36 0.57
C LEU A 123 4.64 9.16 -0.45
N MET A 124 4.06 10.28 -0.03
CA MET A 124 3.26 11.13 -0.91
C MET A 124 4.08 11.76 -2.05
N GLU A 125 5.31 12.18 -1.79
CA GLU A 125 6.16 12.82 -2.78
C GLU A 125 6.78 11.84 -3.77
N MET A 126 7.13 10.64 -3.34
CA MET A 126 7.87 9.68 -4.16
C MET A 126 7.01 8.59 -4.80
N LEU A 127 5.96 8.11 -4.11
CA LEU A 127 5.16 6.99 -4.61
C LEU A 127 3.84 7.42 -5.26
N PHE A 128 3.19 8.51 -4.81
CA PHE A 128 1.95 8.95 -5.43
C PHE A 128 2.11 9.29 -6.92
N PRO A 129 3.16 10.01 -7.36
CA PRO A 129 3.36 10.29 -8.77
C PRO A 129 3.64 9.05 -9.63
N LEU A 130 4.00 7.92 -9.01
CA LEU A 130 4.26 6.66 -9.71
C LEU A 130 3.02 5.74 -9.73
N ALA A 131 2.03 6.00 -8.86
CA ALA A 131 0.86 5.16 -8.74
C ALA A 131 -0.20 5.50 -9.80
N ASP A 132 -0.79 4.49 -10.41
CA ASP A 132 -1.95 4.64 -11.31
C ASP A 132 -3.24 4.88 -10.51
N ILE A 133 -3.28 4.45 -9.24
CA ILE A 133 -4.37 4.69 -8.30
C ILE A 133 -3.89 4.52 -6.86
N ILE A 134 -4.40 5.36 -5.96
CA ILE A 134 -4.24 5.17 -4.51
C ILE A 134 -5.56 4.77 -3.86
N THR A 135 -5.51 3.96 -2.80
CA THR A 135 -6.69 3.40 -2.14
C THR A 135 -6.77 3.71 -0.65
N PRO A 136 -6.83 4.98 -0.23
CA PRO A 136 -6.88 5.34 1.18
C PRO A 136 -8.24 5.00 1.82
N ASN A 137 -8.22 4.59 3.09
CA ASN A 137 -9.40 4.64 3.94
C ASN A 137 -9.66 6.08 4.43
N ILE A 138 -10.78 6.32 5.14
CA ILE A 138 -11.14 7.68 5.59
C ILE A 138 -10.06 8.30 6.50
N PRO A 139 -9.55 7.63 7.56
CA PRO A 139 -8.44 8.18 8.35
C PRO A 139 -7.18 8.50 7.54
N GLU A 140 -6.81 7.65 6.59
CA GLU A 140 -5.69 7.90 5.68
C GLU A 140 -5.95 9.09 4.76
N LEU A 141 -7.18 9.20 4.24
CA LEU A 141 -7.59 10.32 3.39
C LEU A 141 -7.54 11.65 4.15
N GLU A 142 -7.94 11.67 5.44
CA GLU A 142 -7.81 12.85 6.31
C GLU A 142 -6.35 13.27 6.51
N VAL A 143 -5.46 12.32 6.78
CA VAL A 143 -4.02 12.58 6.94
C VAL A 143 -3.41 13.12 5.64
N ILE A 144 -3.71 12.49 4.49
CA ILE A 144 -3.14 12.85 3.19
C ILE A 144 -3.64 14.22 2.73
N SER A 145 -4.94 14.51 2.90
CA SER A 145 -5.55 15.76 2.47
C SER A 145 -5.36 16.91 3.47
N GLY A 146 -5.07 16.59 4.73
CA GLY A 146 -5.06 17.57 5.83
C GLY A 146 -6.44 18.12 6.17
N ARG A 147 -7.51 17.42 5.82
CA ARG A 147 -8.93 17.83 6.02
C ARG A 147 -9.66 16.84 6.91
N GLN A 148 -10.62 17.30 7.67
CA GLN A 148 -11.62 16.44 8.33
C GLN A 148 -12.67 15.98 7.31
N ILE A 149 -13.12 14.74 7.44
CA ILE A 149 -14.09 14.11 6.52
C ILE A 149 -15.31 13.67 7.31
N GLU A 150 -16.41 14.40 7.13
CA GLU A 150 -17.69 14.14 7.80
C GLU A 150 -18.78 13.70 6.82
N SER A 151 -18.62 13.99 5.54
CA SER A 151 -19.59 13.74 4.48
C SER A 151 -18.95 13.14 3.22
N THR A 152 -19.80 12.64 2.32
CA THR A 152 -19.37 12.18 0.98
C THR A 152 -18.79 13.34 0.15
N ASP A 153 -19.30 14.56 0.32
CA ASP A 153 -18.79 15.73 -0.39
C ASP A 153 -17.36 16.04 0.05
N ASP A 154 -17.04 15.90 1.34
CA ASP A 154 -15.68 16.07 1.84
C ASP A 154 -14.71 15.01 1.25
N ILE A 155 -15.18 13.77 1.07
CA ILE A 155 -14.39 12.71 0.41
C ILE A 155 -14.07 13.12 -1.03
N ILE A 156 -15.05 13.63 -1.76
CA ILE A 156 -14.89 14.07 -3.15
C ILE A 156 -13.91 15.25 -3.22
N GLU A 157 -14.05 16.25 -2.35
CA GLU A 157 -13.16 17.40 -2.32
C GLU A 157 -11.72 17.03 -1.93
N ALA A 158 -11.55 16.18 -0.92
CA ALA A 158 -10.24 15.67 -0.51
C ALA A 158 -9.58 14.88 -1.64
N SER A 159 -10.32 13.98 -2.29
CA SER A 159 -9.83 13.19 -3.41
C SER A 159 -9.42 14.04 -4.60
N LYS A 160 -10.20 15.09 -4.93
CA LYS A 160 -9.85 16.05 -5.98
C LYS A 160 -8.58 16.82 -5.65
N ALA A 161 -8.44 17.30 -4.40
CA ALA A 161 -7.24 18.03 -3.97
C ALA A 161 -5.97 17.16 -4.07
N ILE A 162 -6.06 15.87 -3.76
CA ILE A 162 -4.96 14.91 -3.91
C ILE A 162 -4.63 14.72 -5.40
N TYR A 163 -5.65 14.50 -6.22
CA TYR A 163 -5.45 14.37 -7.67
C TYR A 163 -4.81 15.61 -8.29
N ASP A 164 -5.29 16.80 -7.95
CA ASP A 164 -4.74 18.06 -8.45
C ASP A 164 -3.28 18.28 -8.06
N LYS A 165 -2.89 17.79 -6.86
CA LYS A 165 -1.53 17.96 -6.35
C LYS A 165 -0.55 16.92 -6.88
N TYR A 166 -0.97 15.66 -6.99
CA TYR A 166 -0.06 14.53 -7.28
C TYR A 166 -0.32 13.87 -8.63
N GLY A 167 -1.42 14.20 -9.32
CA GLY A 167 -1.83 13.58 -10.58
C GLY A 167 -2.33 12.14 -10.45
N CYS A 168 -2.53 11.65 -9.23
CA CYS A 168 -2.90 10.27 -8.95
C CYS A 168 -4.40 10.13 -8.64
N PRO A 169 -5.15 9.28 -9.36
CA PRO A 169 -6.53 8.93 -9.04
C PRO A 169 -6.69 8.34 -7.64
N VAL A 170 -7.81 8.65 -6.98
CA VAL A 170 -8.11 8.21 -5.62
C VAL A 170 -9.34 7.33 -5.60
N LEU A 171 -9.22 6.13 -5.05
CA LEU A 171 -10.33 5.25 -4.71
C LEU A 171 -10.47 5.22 -3.17
N SER A 172 -11.31 6.08 -2.61
CA SER A 172 -11.55 6.12 -1.17
C SER A 172 -12.31 4.90 -0.68
N LYS A 173 -11.77 4.21 0.32
CA LYS A 173 -12.40 3.06 0.98
C LYS A 173 -13.25 3.57 2.13
N GLU A 174 -14.58 3.47 2.04
CA GLU A 174 -15.50 3.78 3.12
C GLU A 174 -15.84 2.52 3.90
N ILE A 175 -14.98 2.12 4.84
CA ILE A 175 -15.23 0.96 5.70
C ILE A 175 -15.73 1.45 7.06
N GLY A 176 -16.98 1.13 7.41
CA GLY A 176 -17.50 1.27 8.78
C GLY A 176 -18.48 2.41 9.03
N ARG A 177 -18.88 3.23 8.04
CA ARG A 177 -20.08 4.07 8.16
C ARG A 177 -21.30 3.32 7.58
N ALA A 178 -22.50 3.63 8.07
CA ALA A 178 -23.75 2.87 7.85
C ALA A 178 -24.15 2.61 6.38
N SER A 179 -23.46 3.17 5.40
CA SER A 179 -23.68 2.97 3.98
C SER A 179 -23.30 1.58 3.46
N CYS A 180 -22.56 0.78 4.24
CA CYS A 180 -22.26 -0.61 3.88
C CYS A 180 -23.50 -1.54 3.87
N ARG A 181 -24.67 -1.05 4.29
CA ARG A 181 -25.94 -1.81 4.29
C ARG A 181 -26.70 -1.76 2.96
N GLU A 182 -26.31 -0.93 2.03
CA GLU A 182 -27.02 -0.74 0.74
C GLU A 182 -26.38 -1.43 -0.47
N ARG A 183 -25.37 -2.28 -0.25
CA ARG A 183 -24.81 -3.09 -1.32
C ARG A 183 -25.00 -4.57 -1.04
N VAL A 184 -26.22 -5.02 -1.17
CA VAL A 184 -26.56 -6.42 -1.42
C VAL A 184 -27.28 -6.47 -2.76
#